data_64d9375da948dd0636ce7a7c0cef2882
#
_entry.id   64d9375da948dd0636ce7a7c0cef2882
#
_cell.length_a   1.000
_cell.length_b   1.000
_cell.length_c   1.000
_cell.angle_alpha   90.00
_cell.angle_beta   90.00
_cell.angle_gamma   90.00
#
_symmetry.space_group_name_H-M   'P 1'
#
loop_
_entity.id
_entity.type
_entity.pdbx_description
1 polymer ?
#
loop_
_entity_poly.entity_id
_entity_poly.type
_entity_poly.pdbx_seq_one_letter_code
_entity_poly.pdbx_strand_id
1 'polypeptide(L)'
;MLRAFEYRLYPNKEQVELINKHIGSARFIYNIGLEVNNSSNENKTTPFDRNDLIKQIPGLKKDVEWLKEINSQSLQAPIKNLDNAFKRFRRKTSGYPKFKSKWSGKQSFHIPQNIYFDDGKLSIPKFREGIKIELHRAIKGAIKFATISRRPTGKYYVSIVYDTGVGRKPKPPIKAETTIGIDLGIKDFMVSSEGDKVNNPRYLKNNESKLKYTQRKYSKK
;
A
#
# COMPACT_ATOMS: atom_id res chain seq x y z
N MET A 1 15.25 13.73 -5.02
CA MET A 1 14.85 12.89 -3.86
C MET A 1 13.38 12.52 -4.01
N LEU A 2 13.06 11.22 -3.87
CA LEU A 2 11.66 10.79 -3.91
C LEU A 2 10.94 11.13 -2.59
N ARG A 3 9.73 11.66 -2.71
CA ARG A 3 8.79 11.89 -1.60
C ARG A 3 7.43 11.26 -1.93
N ALA A 4 6.71 10.86 -0.90
CA ALA A 4 5.36 10.31 -1.03
C ALA A 4 4.41 11.06 -0.11
N PHE A 5 3.25 11.45 -0.64
CA PHE A 5 2.14 11.98 0.16
C PHE A 5 0.87 11.17 -0.09
N GLU A 6 0.09 10.98 0.96
CA GLU A 6 -1.21 10.31 0.88
C GLU A 6 -2.32 11.35 0.95
N TYR A 7 -3.23 11.34 -0.03
CA TYR A 7 -4.35 12.26 -0.14
C TYR A 7 -5.68 11.51 -0.09
N ARG A 8 -6.71 12.19 0.40
CA ARG A 8 -8.07 11.66 0.42
C ARG A 8 -8.69 11.75 -0.97
N LEU A 9 -9.35 10.66 -1.43
CA LEU A 9 -10.17 10.60 -2.63
C LEU A 9 -11.66 10.54 -2.28
N TYR A 10 -12.47 11.17 -3.13
CA TYR A 10 -13.94 11.20 -3.04
C TYR A 10 -14.55 10.68 -4.36
N PRO A 11 -14.43 9.36 -4.64
CA PRO A 11 -14.98 8.79 -5.86
C PRO A 11 -16.52 8.76 -5.83
N ASN A 12 -17.16 8.95 -7.01
CA ASN A 12 -18.58 8.68 -7.21
C ASN A 12 -18.87 7.17 -7.27
N LYS A 13 -20.15 6.76 -7.41
CA LYS A 13 -20.53 5.34 -7.39
C LYS A 13 -19.86 4.52 -8.50
N GLU A 14 -19.81 5.02 -9.72
CA GLU A 14 -19.18 4.34 -10.87
C GLU A 14 -17.65 4.22 -10.67
N GLN A 15 -17.03 5.27 -10.17
CA GLN A 15 -15.60 5.27 -9.84
C GLN A 15 -15.27 4.29 -8.71
N VAL A 16 -16.16 4.15 -7.71
CA VAL A 16 -16.02 3.15 -6.64
C VAL A 16 -16.03 1.75 -7.21
N GLU A 17 -16.95 1.43 -8.12
CA GLU A 17 -17.00 0.13 -8.79
C GLU A 17 -15.72 -0.14 -9.59
N LEU A 18 -15.27 0.84 -10.37
CA LEU A 18 -14.06 0.71 -11.17
C LEU A 18 -12.79 0.57 -10.31
N ILE A 19 -12.70 1.30 -9.17
CA ILE A 19 -11.62 1.13 -8.19
C ILE A 19 -11.65 -0.30 -7.61
N ASN A 20 -12.83 -0.80 -7.24
CA ASN A 20 -12.97 -2.14 -6.69
C ASN A 20 -12.61 -3.22 -7.74
N LYS A 21 -12.97 -3.02 -9.02
CA LYS A 21 -12.55 -3.87 -10.13
C LYS A 21 -11.02 -3.88 -10.28
N HIS A 22 -10.35 -2.72 -10.23
CA HIS A 22 -8.88 -2.63 -10.29
C HIS A 22 -8.21 -3.35 -9.10
N ILE A 23 -8.72 -3.17 -7.89
CA ILE A 23 -8.22 -3.85 -6.68
C ILE A 23 -8.42 -5.37 -6.80
N GLY A 24 -9.60 -5.81 -7.25
CA GLY A 24 -9.91 -7.22 -7.50
C GLY A 24 -8.98 -7.84 -8.52
N SER A 25 -8.76 -7.15 -9.63
CA SER A 25 -7.86 -7.57 -10.71
C SER A 25 -6.41 -7.68 -10.25
N ALA A 26 -5.94 -6.71 -9.45
CA ALA A 26 -4.59 -6.77 -8.90
C ALA A 26 -4.37 -7.99 -8.02
N ARG A 27 -5.38 -8.36 -7.21
CA ARG A 27 -5.36 -9.58 -6.39
C ARG A 27 -5.42 -10.84 -7.24
N PHE A 28 -6.30 -10.88 -8.24
CA PHE A 28 -6.48 -11.99 -9.16
C PHE A 28 -5.17 -12.32 -9.91
N ILE A 29 -4.55 -11.32 -10.54
CA ILE A 29 -3.27 -11.48 -11.26
C ILE A 29 -2.14 -11.95 -10.33
N TYR A 30 -2.06 -11.42 -9.10
CA TYR A 30 -1.08 -11.89 -8.12
C TYR A 30 -1.29 -13.36 -7.80
N ASN A 31 -2.54 -13.78 -7.57
CA ASN A 31 -2.88 -15.15 -7.19
C ASN A 31 -2.65 -16.13 -8.32
N ILE A 32 -3.02 -15.78 -9.56
CA ILE A 32 -2.69 -16.62 -10.74
C ILE A 32 -1.18 -16.79 -10.88
N GLY A 33 -0.40 -15.71 -10.79
CA GLY A 33 1.06 -15.80 -10.89
C GLY A 33 1.67 -16.67 -9.78
N LEU A 34 1.09 -16.65 -8.56
CA LEU A 34 1.52 -17.52 -7.47
C LEU A 34 1.15 -18.98 -7.75
N GLU A 35 -0.07 -19.24 -8.23
CA GLU A 35 -0.55 -20.58 -8.58
C GLU A 35 0.30 -21.24 -9.65
N VAL A 36 0.58 -20.51 -10.74
CA VAL A 36 1.44 -20.99 -11.84
C VAL A 36 2.82 -21.39 -11.31
N ASN A 37 3.39 -20.59 -10.39
CA ASN A 37 4.70 -20.92 -9.82
C ASN A 37 4.64 -22.08 -8.81
N ASN A 38 3.54 -22.22 -8.07
CA ASN A 38 3.33 -23.38 -7.19
C ASN A 38 3.26 -24.67 -8.01
N SER A 39 2.43 -24.69 -9.07
CA SER A 39 2.29 -25.84 -9.96
C SER A 39 3.62 -26.20 -10.66
N SER A 40 4.42 -25.20 -11.04
CA SER A 40 5.76 -25.44 -11.59
C SER A 40 6.68 -26.12 -10.57
N ASN A 41 6.65 -25.69 -9.32
CA ASN A 41 7.44 -26.30 -8.25
C ASN A 41 6.99 -27.76 -7.97
N GLU A 42 5.69 -28.02 -7.91
CA GLU A 42 5.12 -29.36 -7.72
C GLU A 42 5.53 -30.33 -8.86
N ASN A 43 5.44 -29.84 -10.10
CA ASN A 43 5.81 -30.61 -11.30
C ASN A 43 7.31 -30.64 -11.57
N LYS A 44 8.16 -30.04 -10.69
CA LYS A 44 9.61 -29.92 -10.85
C LYS A 44 10.04 -29.29 -12.18
N THR A 45 9.21 -28.38 -12.72
CA THR A 45 9.52 -27.58 -13.91
C THR A 45 10.11 -26.23 -13.51
N THR A 46 10.71 -25.53 -14.48
CA THR A 46 11.26 -24.19 -14.24
C THR A 46 10.14 -23.21 -13.91
N PRO A 47 10.19 -22.52 -12.74
CA PRO A 47 9.20 -21.49 -12.41
C PRO A 47 9.24 -20.34 -13.42
N PHE A 48 8.06 -19.79 -13.73
CA PHE A 48 7.94 -18.62 -14.59
C PHE A 48 8.60 -17.40 -13.95
N ASP A 49 9.40 -16.70 -14.74
CA ASP A 49 9.96 -15.42 -14.31
C ASP A 49 8.91 -14.29 -14.39
N ARG A 50 9.29 -13.11 -13.91
CA ARG A 50 8.44 -11.92 -13.96
C ARG A 50 8.01 -11.56 -15.38
N ASN A 51 8.92 -11.67 -16.36
CA ASN A 51 8.67 -11.23 -17.73
C ASN A 51 7.76 -12.23 -18.45
N ASP A 52 7.92 -13.51 -18.19
CA ASP A 52 7.07 -14.57 -18.74
C ASP A 52 5.63 -14.41 -18.27
N LEU A 53 5.42 -14.15 -16.96
CA LEU A 53 4.09 -13.89 -16.41
C LEU A 53 3.48 -12.58 -16.99
N ILE A 54 4.28 -11.54 -17.21
CA ILE A 54 3.79 -10.29 -17.83
C ILE A 54 3.36 -10.51 -19.28
N LYS A 55 4.11 -11.32 -20.05
CA LYS A 55 3.76 -11.66 -21.45
C LYS A 55 2.44 -12.40 -21.56
N GLN A 56 1.98 -13.09 -20.52
CA GLN A 56 0.70 -13.80 -20.51
C GLN A 56 -0.52 -12.89 -20.27
N ILE A 57 -0.32 -11.65 -19.75
CA ILE A 57 -1.44 -10.72 -19.48
C ILE A 57 -2.32 -10.45 -20.73
N PRO A 58 -1.78 -10.24 -21.94
CA PRO A 58 -2.63 -10.04 -23.13
C PRO A 58 -3.51 -11.25 -23.46
N GLY A 59 -3.00 -12.47 -23.28
CA GLY A 59 -3.79 -13.71 -23.41
C GLY A 59 -4.91 -13.77 -22.38
N LEU A 60 -4.57 -13.59 -21.11
CA LEU A 60 -5.55 -13.54 -20.02
C LEU A 60 -6.66 -12.49 -20.24
N LYS A 61 -6.35 -11.37 -20.88
CA LYS A 61 -7.36 -10.36 -21.23
C LYS A 61 -8.29 -10.81 -22.37
N LYS A 62 -7.90 -11.76 -23.22
CA LYS A 62 -8.78 -12.34 -24.22
C LYS A 62 -9.77 -13.32 -23.55
N ASP A 63 -9.25 -14.14 -22.65
CA ASP A 63 -10.03 -15.20 -21.98
C ASP A 63 -10.92 -14.65 -20.86
N VAL A 64 -10.47 -13.59 -20.18
CA VAL A 64 -11.16 -12.97 -19.02
C VAL A 64 -11.60 -11.56 -19.38
N GLU A 65 -12.84 -11.45 -19.87
CA GLU A 65 -13.35 -10.22 -20.50
C GLU A 65 -13.29 -8.98 -19.60
N TRP A 66 -13.65 -9.10 -18.34
CA TRP A 66 -13.64 -7.98 -17.39
C TRP A 66 -12.24 -7.38 -17.14
N LEU A 67 -11.14 -8.08 -17.46
CA LEU A 67 -9.79 -7.52 -17.41
C LEU A 67 -9.54 -6.46 -18.50
N LYS A 68 -10.37 -6.39 -19.54
CA LYS A 68 -10.27 -5.36 -20.61
C LYS A 68 -10.60 -3.96 -20.06
N GLU A 69 -11.42 -3.87 -19.05
CA GLU A 69 -11.76 -2.61 -18.38
C GLU A 69 -10.59 -2.03 -17.59
N ILE A 70 -9.61 -2.86 -17.24
CA ILE A 70 -8.51 -2.50 -16.34
C ILE A 70 -7.30 -2.00 -17.13
N ASN A 71 -6.62 -0.97 -16.58
CA ASN A 71 -5.36 -0.49 -17.13
C ASN A 71 -4.31 -1.63 -17.13
N SER A 72 -3.78 -1.95 -18.31
CA SER A 72 -2.80 -3.03 -18.48
C SER A 72 -1.54 -2.85 -17.64
N GLN A 73 -1.07 -1.63 -17.48
CA GLN A 73 0.11 -1.36 -16.66
C GLN A 73 -0.15 -1.60 -15.16
N SER A 74 -1.38 -1.34 -14.70
CA SER A 74 -1.78 -1.65 -13.32
C SER A 74 -1.80 -3.16 -13.07
N LEU A 75 -2.03 -3.99 -14.09
CA LEU A 75 -1.97 -5.46 -13.99
C LEU A 75 -0.56 -6.02 -13.91
N GLN A 76 0.46 -5.28 -14.37
CA GLN A 76 1.85 -5.72 -14.26
C GLN A 76 2.42 -5.55 -12.84
N ALA A 77 1.91 -4.60 -12.08
CA ALA A 77 2.41 -4.32 -10.74
C ALA A 77 2.24 -5.48 -9.75
N PRO A 78 1.12 -6.23 -9.71
CA PRO A 78 0.98 -7.43 -8.92
C PRO A 78 2.05 -8.49 -9.18
N ILE A 79 2.43 -8.69 -10.45
CA ILE A 79 3.48 -9.64 -10.85
C ILE A 79 4.85 -9.17 -10.33
N LYS A 80 5.16 -7.87 -10.46
CA LYS A 80 6.37 -7.28 -9.88
C LYS A 80 6.42 -7.45 -8.35
N ASN A 81 5.27 -7.31 -7.69
CA ASN A 81 5.17 -7.52 -6.24
C ASN A 81 5.37 -8.99 -5.84
N LEU A 82 4.87 -9.93 -6.65
CA LEU A 82 5.06 -11.36 -6.45
C LEU A 82 6.55 -11.74 -6.62
N ASP A 83 7.20 -11.27 -7.68
CA ASP A 83 8.64 -11.46 -7.90
C ASP A 83 9.47 -10.92 -6.72
N ASN A 84 9.14 -9.72 -6.23
CA ASN A 84 9.80 -9.17 -5.04
C ASN A 84 9.53 -10.00 -3.77
N ALA A 85 8.36 -10.62 -3.64
CA ALA A 85 8.06 -11.51 -2.53
C ALA A 85 8.89 -12.79 -2.61
N PHE A 86 9.03 -13.41 -3.78
CA PHE A 86 9.91 -14.55 -4.00
C PHE A 86 11.39 -14.21 -3.78
N LYS A 87 11.85 -13.02 -4.22
CA LYS A 87 13.22 -12.56 -3.95
C LYS A 87 13.49 -12.44 -2.45
N ARG A 88 12.55 -11.91 -1.67
CA ARG A 88 12.68 -11.83 -0.20
C ARG A 88 12.66 -13.20 0.46
N PHE A 89 11.82 -14.09 -0.02
CA PHE A 89 11.80 -15.49 0.46
C PHE A 89 13.15 -16.18 0.21
N ARG A 90 13.69 -16.12 -1.01
CA ARG A 90 14.99 -16.70 -1.34
C ARG A 90 16.15 -16.13 -0.49
N ARG A 91 16.06 -14.82 -0.14
CA ARG A 91 17.02 -14.17 0.78
C ARG A 91 16.76 -14.49 2.26
N LYS A 92 15.78 -15.33 2.58
CA LYS A 92 15.37 -15.68 3.96
C LYS A 92 14.94 -14.46 4.80
N THR A 93 14.54 -13.36 4.19
CA THR A 93 14.07 -12.15 4.87
C THR A 93 12.55 -12.11 5.04
N SER A 94 11.81 -13.04 4.44
CA SER A 94 10.38 -13.25 4.65
C SER A 94 9.98 -14.71 4.38
N GLY A 95 8.79 -15.10 4.87
CA GLY A 95 8.20 -16.40 4.56
C GLY A 95 7.76 -16.52 3.10
N TYR A 96 7.32 -17.72 2.71
CA TYR A 96 6.81 -18.01 1.37
C TYR A 96 5.62 -17.11 1.03
N PRO A 97 5.50 -16.63 -0.24
CA PRO A 97 4.37 -15.81 -0.67
C PRO A 97 3.04 -16.52 -0.42
N LYS A 98 2.05 -15.77 0.08
CA LYS A 98 0.70 -16.29 0.35
C LYS A 98 -0.32 -15.69 -0.60
N PHE A 99 -1.37 -16.45 -0.91
CA PHE A 99 -2.51 -15.94 -1.68
C PHE A 99 -3.14 -14.73 -1.00
N LYS A 100 -3.54 -13.75 -1.81
CA LYS A 100 -4.21 -12.55 -1.33
C LYS A 100 -5.71 -12.77 -1.22
N SER A 101 -6.28 -12.41 -0.09
CA SER A 101 -7.71 -12.48 0.19
C SER A 101 -8.39 -11.10 0.07
N LYS A 102 -9.68 -11.09 -0.26
CA LYS A 102 -10.52 -9.89 -0.22
C LYS A 102 -10.63 -9.30 1.20
N TRP A 103 -10.46 -10.14 2.21
CA TRP A 103 -10.64 -9.80 3.61
C TRP A 103 -9.34 -9.45 4.34
N SER A 104 -8.20 -9.66 3.69
CA SER A 104 -6.90 -9.40 4.28
C SER A 104 -6.37 -8.02 3.92
N GLY A 105 -5.96 -7.26 4.94
CA GLY A 105 -5.06 -6.12 4.84
C GLY A 105 -5.53 -4.96 3.96
N LYS A 106 -4.57 -4.20 3.49
CA LYS A 106 -4.77 -3.01 2.65
C LYS A 106 -5.12 -3.43 1.22
N GLN A 107 -6.31 -3.06 0.77
CA GLN A 107 -6.75 -3.27 -0.60
C GLN A 107 -6.27 -2.12 -1.47
N SER A 108 -5.44 -2.38 -2.49
CA SER A 108 -4.85 -1.33 -3.33
C SER A 108 -4.45 -1.81 -4.71
N PHE A 109 -4.33 -0.86 -5.64
CA PHE A 109 -3.72 -1.07 -6.95
C PHE A 109 -2.76 0.07 -7.31
N HIS A 110 -1.83 -0.20 -8.19
CA HIS A 110 -0.74 0.69 -8.57
C HIS A 110 -0.95 1.27 -9.96
N ILE A 111 -0.59 2.55 -10.13
CA ILE A 111 -0.65 3.30 -11.38
C ILE A 111 0.75 3.84 -11.64
N PRO A 112 1.47 3.31 -12.64
CA PRO A 112 2.88 3.65 -12.84
C PRO A 112 3.11 4.97 -13.57
N GLN A 113 2.12 5.47 -14.35
CA GLN A 113 2.27 6.68 -15.18
C GLN A 113 0.91 7.25 -15.59
N ASN A 114 0.93 8.38 -16.31
CA ASN A 114 -0.25 9.11 -16.78
C ASN A 114 -1.14 9.56 -15.62
N ILE A 115 -0.53 10.28 -14.69
CA ILE A 115 -1.16 10.80 -13.48
C ILE A 115 -1.07 12.31 -13.54
N TYR A 116 -2.21 12.97 -13.57
CA TYR A 116 -2.33 14.43 -13.69
C TYR A 116 -3.31 14.96 -12.64
N PHE A 117 -3.19 16.24 -12.34
CA PHE A 117 -4.13 16.99 -11.51
C PHE A 117 -4.71 18.10 -12.33
N ASP A 118 -6.02 18.20 -12.33
CA ASP A 118 -6.75 19.25 -13.00
C ASP A 118 -8.01 19.57 -12.18
N ASP A 119 -8.27 20.86 -11.94
CA ASP A 119 -9.44 21.38 -11.24
C ASP A 119 -9.87 20.56 -10.00
N GLY A 120 -8.92 20.29 -9.09
CA GLY A 120 -9.20 19.53 -7.86
C GLY A 120 -9.53 18.05 -8.09
N LYS A 121 -9.25 17.52 -9.28
CA LYS A 121 -9.44 16.13 -9.64
C LYS A 121 -8.11 15.44 -9.97
N LEU A 122 -8.04 14.17 -9.62
CA LEU A 122 -6.98 13.26 -10.01
C LEU A 122 -7.38 12.57 -11.32
N SER A 123 -6.68 12.88 -12.41
CA SER A 123 -6.83 12.21 -13.70
C SER A 123 -5.87 11.04 -13.80
N ILE A 124 -6.40 9.86 -14.08
CA ILE A 124 -5.66 8.59 -14.20
C ILE A 124 -6.27 7.73 -15.30
N PRO A 125 -5.50 6.78 -15.88
CA PRO A 125 -6.01 5.91 -16.93
C PRO A 125 -7.27 5.15 -16.54
N LYS A 126 -8.26 5.13 -17.45
CA LYS A 126 -9.59 4.51 -17.31
C LYS A 126 -10.62 5.33 -16.50
N PHE A 127 -10.23 6.40 -15.81
CA PHE A 127 -11.13 7.28 -15.05
C PHE A 127 -11.31 8.59 -15.82
N ARG A 128 -12.26 8.63 -16.76
CA ARG A 128 -12.43 9.73 -17.75
C ARG A 128 -12.67 11.09 -17.10
N GLU A 129 -13.50 11.15 -16.05
CA GLU A 129 -13.91 12.43 -15.42
C GLU A 129 -12.96 12.88 -14.30
N GLY A 130 -11.90 12.11 -14.04
CA GLY A 130 -11.04 12.31 -12.88
C GLY A 130 -11.76 12.04 -11.55
N ILE A 131 -11.02 11.82 -10.49
CA ILE A 131 -11.55 11.55 -9.14
C ILE A 131 -11.30 12.76 -8.26
N LYS A 132 -12.34 13.29 -7.61
CA LYS A 132 -12.21 14.41 -6.67
C LYS A 132 -11.19 14.07 -5.58
N ILE A 133 -10.22 14.97 -5.38
CA ILE A 133 -9.11 14.81 -4.44
C ILE A 133 -8.97 16.04 -3.55
N GLU A 134 -8.59 15.83 -2.31
CA GLU A 134 -8.25 16.91 -1.38
C GLU A 134 -6.72 16.98 -1.21
N LEU A 135 -6.13 18.01 -1.81
CA LEU A 135 -4.70 18.28 -1.75
C LEU A 135 -4.36 19.18 -0.56
N HIS A 136 -4.10 18.61 0.60
CA HIS A 136 -3.67 19.33 1.80
C HIS A 136 -2.20 19.79 1.74
N ARG A 137 -1.44 19.34 0.73
CA ARG A 137 -0.05 19.73 0.45
C ARG A 137 0.18 19.78 -1.05
N ALA A 138 0.91 20.80 -1.50
CA ALA A 138 1.30 20.91 -2.91
C ALA A 138 2.34 19.84 -3.29
N ILE A 139 2.18 19.25 -4.47
CA ILE A 139 3.15 18.33 -5.06
C ILE A 139 4.17 19.20 -5.83
N LYS A 140 5.39 19.23 -5.33
CA LYS A 140 6.48 20.03 -5.93
C LYS A 140 7.50 19.07 -6.57
N GLY A 141 7.31 18.74 -7.85
CA GLY A 141 8.21 17.88 -8.61
C GLY A 141 7.51 16.96 -9.60
N ALA A 142 8.28 16.10 -10.26
CA ALA A 142 7.77 15.17 -11.28
C ALA A 142 7.12 13.94 -10.64
N ILE A 143 5.85 13.70 -10.91
CA ILE A 143 5.14 12.52 -10.44
C ILE A 143 5.73 11.27 -11.08
N LYS A 144 6.05 10.26 -10.27
CA LYS A 144 6.61 8.99 -10.71
C LYS A 144 5.55 7.91 -10.81
N PHE A 145 4.73 7.75 -9.78
CA PHE A 145 3.63 6.78 -9.74
C PHE A 145 2.66 7.10 -8.61
N ALA A 146 1.50 6.47 -8.65
CA ALA A 146 0.50 6.53 -7.59
C ALA A 146 0.02 5.13 -7.18
N THR A 147 -0.50 5.03 -5.97
CA THR A 147 -1.16 3.83 -5.46
C THR A 147 -2.49 4.23 -4.85
N ILE A 148 -3.59 3.75 -5.43
CA ILE A 148 -4.92 3.94 -4.85
C ILE A 148 -5.20 2.80 -3.89
N SER A 149 -5.75 3.14 -2.73
CA SER A 149 -6.08 2.20 -1.67
C SER A 149 -7.47 2.44 -1.09
N ARG A 150 -8.14 1.34 -0.73
CA ARG A 150 -9.36 1.35 0.07
C ARG A 150 -9.02 0.88 1.48
N ARG A 151 -9.45 1.65 2.48
CA ARG A 151 -9.32 1.25 3.90
C ARG A 151 -10.55 0.45 4.37
N PRO A 152 -10.45 -0.31 5.46
CA PRO A 152 -11.61 -1.04 6.02
C PRO A 152 -12.80 -0.14 6.36
N THR A 153 -12.55 1.14 6.65
CA THR A 153 -13.58 2.16 6.86
C THR A 153 -14.37 2.56 5.61
N GLY A 154 -14.11 1.93 4.46
CA GLY A 154 -14.72 2.27 3.17
C GLY A 154 -14.15 3.53 2.51
N LYS A 155 -13.19 4.18 3.15
CA LYS A 155 -12.57 5.42 2.65
C LYS A 155 -11.46 5.12 1.63
N TYR A 156 -11.33 6.00 0.61
CA TYR A 156 -10.34 5.86 -0.48
C TYR A 156 -9.23 6.89 -0.34
N TYR A 157 -8.02 6.48 -0.67
CA TYR A 157 -6.82 7.29 -0.61
C TYR A 157 -5.93 7.04 -1.81
N VAL A 158 -5.16 8.04 -2.19
CA VAL A 158 -4.08 7.91 -3.16
C VAL A 158 -2.75 8.30 -2.51
N SER A 159 -1.77 7.43 -2.60
CA SER A 159 -0.38 7.75 -2.28
C SER A 159 0.35 8.08 -3.56
N ILE A 160 0.89 9.29 -3.67
CA ILE A 160 1.57 9.80 -4.84
C ILE A 160 3.04 9.94 -4.52
N VAL A 161 3.87 9.28 -5.34
CA VAL A 161 5.32 9.39 -5.26
C VAL A 161 5.79 10.35 -6.35
N TYR A 162 6.55 11.34 -5.97
CA TYR A 162 7.12 12.33 -6.87
C TYR A 162 8.60 12.56 -6.57
N ASP A 163 9.33 12.98 -7.59
CA ASP A 163 10.73 13.37 -7.47
C ASP A 163 10.83 14.88 -7.35
N THR A 164 11.41 15.34 -6.26
CA THR A 164 11.60 16.78 -6.02
C THR A 164 12.67 17.42 -6.90
N GLY A 165 13.45 16.62 -7.63
CA GLY A 165 14.63 17.11 -8.36
C GLY A 165 15.80 17.56 -7.48
N VAL A 166 15.59 17.68 -6.16
CA VAL A 166 16.61 18.15 -5.23
C VAL A 166 17.29 16.95 -4.55
N GLY A 167 18.59 16.96 -4.45
CA GLY A 167 19.37 15.97 -3.71
C GLY A 167 19.00 15.95 -2.22
N ARG A 168 19.39 14.88 -1.54
CA ARG A 168 19.22 14.80 -0.09
C ARG A 168 20.18 15.79 0.56
N LYS A 169 19.65 16.76 1.31
CA LYS A 169 20.50 17.64 2.12
C LYS A 169 21.32 16.79 3.09
N PRO A 170 22.62 17.07 3.25
CA PRO A 170 23.40 16.42 4.28
C PRO A 170 22.73 16.67 5.64
N LYS A 171 22.74 15.66 6.49
CA LYS A 171 22.26 15.85 7.86
C LYS A 171 23.23 16.81 8.56
N PRO A 172 22.73 17.80 9.31
CA PRO A 172 23.60 18.62 10.13
C PRO A 172 24.33 17.71 11.16
N PRO A 173 25.55 18.05 11.56
CA PRO A 173 26.24 17.32 12.63
C PRO A 173 25.40 17.39 13.92
N ILE A 174 25.38 16.27 14.65
CA ILE A 174 24.75 16.22 15.97
C ILE A 174 25.63 17.00 16.93
N LYS A 175 25.09 18.04 17.54
CA LYS A 175 25.76 18.80 18.61
C LYS A 175 25.25 18.27 19.94
N ALA A 176 26.15 17.69 20.76
CA ALA A 176 25.80 17.11 22.05
C ALA A 176 25.06 18.13 22.97
N GLU A 177 25.50 19.39 22.94
CA GLU A 177 24.98 20.50 23.76
C GLU A 177 23.51 20.88 23.44
N THR A 178 23.04 20.59 22.21
CA THR A 178 21.68 20.97 21.74
C THR A 178 20.85 19.78 21.31
N THR A 179 21.30 18.57 21.65
CA THR A 179 20.63 17.33 21.23
C THR A 179 20.32 16.47 22.44
N ILE A 180 19.05 16.14 22.64
CA ILE A 180 18.60 15.20 23.65
C ILE A 180 18.19 13.88 22.97
N GLY A 181 18.65 12.76 23.52
CA GLY A 181 18.20 11.43 23.16
C GLY A 181 16.97 11.05 23.96
N ILE A 182 15.97 10.43 23.31
CA ILE A 182 14.75 9.97 23.95
C ILE A 182 14.55 8.50 23.59
N ASP A 183 14.41 7.66 24.63
CA ASP A 183 13.99 6.26 24.49
C ASP A 183 12.55 6.11 25.00
N LEU A 184 11.70 5.46 24.19
CA LEU A 184 10.30 5.19 24.53
C LEU A 184 10.14 3.72 24.90
N GLY A 185 9.69 3.46 26.12
CA GLY A 185 9.56 2.13 26.68
C GLY A 185 8.16 1.77 27.16
N ILE A 186 7.99 0.51 27.58
CA ILE A 186 6.75 0.01 28.19
C ILE A 186 6.78 0.16 29.72
N LYS A 187 7.95 0.03 30.33
CA LYS A 187 8.12 0.19 31.79
C LYS A 187 7.96 1.65 32.16
N ASP A 188 8.84 2.47 31.63
CA ASP A 188 8.74 3.93 31.66
C ASP A 188 8.28 4.39 30.29
N PHE A 189 7.42 5.40 30.23
CA PHE A 189 6.92 5.92 28.96
C PHE A 189 8.03 6.59 28.13
N MET A 190 8.92 7.28 28.83
CA MET A 190 10.07 7.95 28.23
C MET A 190 11.24 7.99 29.20
N VAL A 191 12.44 7.81 28.67
CA VAL A 191 13.71 8.09 29.35
C VAL A 191 14.53 9.00 28.46
N SER A 192 15.03 10.12 29.00
CA SER A 192 15.91 11.04 28.29
C SER A 192 17.38 10.66 28.47
N SER A 193 18.26 11.14 27.56
CA SER A 193 19.73 11.02 27.72
C SER A 193 20.27 11.79 28.93
N GLU A 194 19.49 12.70 29.50
CA GLU A 194 19.83 13.47 30.71
C GLU A 194 19.37 12.77 31.98
N GLY A 195 18.72 11.61 31.88
CA GLY A 195 18.27 10.79 32.99
C GLY A 195 16.84 11.04 33.43
N ASP A 196 16.11 11.98 32.80
CA ASP A 196 14.70 12.20 33.11
C ASP A 196 13.85 10.99 32.75
N LYS A 197 12.89 10.68 33.61
CA LYS A 197 11.97 9.55 33.42
C LYS A 197 10.53 10.00 33.52
N VAL A 198 9.73 9.62 32.55
CA VAL A 198 8.28 9.79 32.57
C VAL A 198 7.63 8.43 32.76
N ASN A 199 6.88 8.26 33.83
CA ASN A 199 6.21 7.00 34.14
C ASN A 199 5.14 6.67 33.11
N ASN A 200 4.99 5.37 32.82
CA ASN A 200 3.93 4.90 31.93
C ASN A 200 2.56 4.97 32.65
N PRO A 201 1.59 5.79 32.20
CA PRO A 201 0.28 5.93 32.82
C PRO A 201 -0.62 4.69 32.68
N ARG A 202 -0.20 3.71 31.87
CA ARG A 202 -0.86 2.39 31.65
C ARG A 202 -2.37 2.49 31.40
N TYR A 203 -2.82 3.49 30.65
CA TYR A 203 -4.24 3.75 30.37
C TYR A 203 -5.00 2.52 29.87
N LEU A 204 -4.38 1.71 28.98
CA LEU A 204 -5.01 0.49 28.48
C LEU A 204 -5.26 -0.50 29.62
N LYS A 205 -4.24 -0.79 30.43
CA LYS A 205 -4.34 -1.74 31.56
C LYS A 205 -5.41 -1.28 32.59
N ASN A 206 -5.41 0.01 32.91
CA ASN A 206 -6.33 0.59 33.89
C ASN A 206 -7.80 0.57 33.41
N ASN A 207 -8.02 0.62 32.09
CA ASN A 207 -9.37 0.62 31.51
C ASN A 207 -9.78 -0.75 30.89
N GLU A 208 -8.96 -1.77 30.96
CA GLU A 208 -9.20 -3.06 30.30
C GLU A 208 -10.49 -3.74 30.78
N SER A 209 -10.76 -3.72 32.10
CA SER A 209 -11.98 -4.29 32.68
C SER A 209 -13.23 -3.57 32.19
N LYS A 210 -13.21 -2.24 32.12
CA LYS A 210 -14.30 -1.42 31.59
C LYS A 210 -14.52 -1.68 30.10
N LEU A 211 -13.44 -1.80 29.34
CA LEU A 211 -13.50 -2.15 27.90
C LEU A 211 -14.14 -3.52 27.70
N LYS A 212 -13.68 -4.55 28.41
CA LYS A 212 -14.24 -5.91 28.36
C LYS A 212 -15.73 -5.93 28.72
N TYR A 213 -16.12 -5.23 29.77
CA TYR A 213 -17.52 -5.10 30.15
C TYR A 213 -18.35 -4.47 29.05
N THR A 214 -17.90 -3.38 28.49
CA THR A 214 -18.60 -2.64 27.43
C THR A 214 -18.73 -3.48 26.16
N GLN A 215 -17.66 -4.16 25.75
CA GLN A 215 -17.68 -5.06 24.58
C GLN A 215 -18.69 -6.20 24.76
N ARG A 216 -18.72 -6.85 25.94
CA ARG A 216 -19.70 -7.90 26.23
C ARG A 216 -21.15 -7.40 26.18
N LYS A 217 -21.40 -6.17 26.66
CA LYS A 217 -22.74 -5.57 26.62
C LYS A 217 -23.20 -5.32 25.19
N TYR A 218 -22.32 -4.86 24.30
CA TYR A 218 -22.65 -4.60 22.89
C TYR A 218 -22.67 -5.85 22.02
N SER A 219 -21.93 -6.90 22.37
CA SER A 219 -21.95 -8.19 21.64
C SER A 219 -23.22 -9.01 21.90
N LYS A 220 -24.03 -8.67 22.91
CA LYS A 220 -25.31 -9.33 23.24
C LYS A 220 -26.52 -8.67 22.55
N LYS A 221 -26.31 -7.62 21.76
CA LYS A 221 -27.31 -6.98 20.91
C LYS A 221 -27.15 -7.44 19.46
#